data_bd185ec94e58ca8d48f1be2503cdcd62
#
_entry.id   bd185ec94e58ca8d48f1be2503cdcd62
#
_cell.length_a   1.000
_cell.length_b   1.000
_cell.length_c   1.000
_cell.angle_alpha   90.00
_cell.angle_beta   90.00
_cell.angle_gamma   90.00
#
_symmetry.space_group_name_H-M   'P 1'
#
loop_
_entity.id
_entity.type
_entity.pdbx_description
1 polymer ?
#
loop_
_entity_poly.entity_id
_entity_poly.type
_entity_poly.pdbx_seq_one_letter_code
_entity_poly.pdbx_strand_id
1 'polypeptide(L)'
;WPEGSAMPAEPGLAAIPQVERTLGFYWSEVSTPEGGMSTSDVFYNERGVCIVSNSCMQSREDGSGQPGGISYNLRRAVAERAVSARDAIHILMELVDRWGYAPSGRAYTVADADEAFMIQIAQGRRYVAVRVPDDCVLIMPNHYTIHDPAAFDEFWMSDGLAGEAVRRG
;
A
#
# COMPACT_ATOMS: atom_id res chain seq x y z
N TRP A 1 8.72 -15.35 -9.69
CA TRP A 1 7.95 -16.51 -9.23
C TRP A 1 7.22 -17.10 -10.42
N PRO A 2 7.22 -18.42 -10.62
CA PRO A 2 6.51 -19.04 -11.73
C PRO A 2 5.01 -18.75 -11.66
N GLU A 3 4.34 -18.72 -12.81
CA GLU A 3 2.89 -18.68 -12.90
C GLU A 3 2.24 -19.79 -12.07
N GLY A 4 1.15 -19.50 -11.43
CA GLY A 4 0.44 -20.43 -10.55
C GLY A 4 1.08 -20.63 -9.17
N SER A 5 2.27 -20.04 -8.90
CA SER A 5 2.80 -19.95 -7.55
C SER A 5 2.11 -18.83 -6.78
N ALA A 6 2.28 -18.81 -5.47
CA ALA A 6 1.91 -17.65 -4.65
C ALA A 6 3.16 -16.90 -4.21
N MET A 7 3.06 -15.60 -3.99
CA MET A 7 4.12 -14.87 -3.29
C MET A 7 4.30 -15.50 -1.91
N PRO A 8 5.55 -15.65 -1.41
CA PRO A 8 5.78 -16.18 -0.07
C PRO A 8 4.98 -15.37 0.94
N ALA A 9 4.10 -16.03 1.65
CA ALA A 9 3.37 -15.43 2.74
C ALA A 9 4.16 -15.60 4.04
N GLU A 10 4.16 -14.58 4.88
CA GLU A 10 4.52 -14.76 6.28
C GLU A 10 3.47 -15.68 6.94
N PRO A 11 3.83 -16.46 7.96
CA PRO A 11 2.88 -17.33 8.65
C PRO A 11 1.62 -16.55 9.08
N GLY A 12 0.45 -17.05 8.71
CA GLY A 12 -0.84 -16.43 9.04
C GLY A 12 -1.29 -15.28 8.13
N LEU A 13 -0.51 -14.93 7.10
CA LEU A 13 -0.87 -13.90 6.12
C LEU A 13 -1.36 -14.50 4.80
N ALA A 14 -1.94 -13.64 3.97
CA ALA A 14 -2.47 -14.04 2.66
C ALA A 14 -1.35 -14.49 1.71
N ALA A 15 -1.58 -15.61 1.04
CA ALA A 15 -0.80 -16.02 -0.11
C ALA A 15 -1.38 -15.35 -1.37
N ILE A 16 -0.73 -14.27 -1.84
CA ILE A 16 -1.17 -13.52 -3.01
C ILE A 16 -0.84 -14.34 -4.28
N PRO A 17 -1.83 -14.72 -5.11
CA PRO A 17 -1.57 -15.43 -6.35
C PRO A 17 -0.65 -14.63 -7.26
N GLN A 18 0.31 -15.27 -7.91
CA GLN A 18 1.19 -14.61 -8.85
C GLN A 18 0.49 -14.43 -10.21
N VAL A 19 0.80 -13.31 -10.86
CA VAL A 19 0.35 -13.03 -12.23
C VAL A 19 1.19 -13.80 -13.25
N GLU A 20 0.67 -13.98 -14.46
CA GLU A 20 1.34 -14.70 -15.55
C GLU A 20 2.74 -14.12 -15.85
N ARG A 21 2.84 -12.80 -15.84
CA ARG A 21 4.09 -12.08 -16.09
C ARG A 21 4.29 -10.98 -15.06
N THR A 22 5.45 -10.97 -14.40
CA THR A 22 5.86 -9.90 -13.49
C THR A 22 6.78 -8.92 -14.20
N LEU A 23 6.67 -7.66 -13.81
CA LEU A 23 7.62 -6.61 -14.19
C LEU A 23 8.91 -6.74 -13.38
N GLY A 24 10.04 -6.37 -14.01
CA GLY A 24 11.28 -6.17 -13.31
C GLY A 24 11.22 -4.91 -12.44
N PHE A 25 11.86 -4.95 -11.27
CA PHE A 25 11.93 -3.79 -10.38
C PHE A 25 13.25 -3.71 -9.64
N TYR A 26 13.65 -2.48 -9.34
CA TYR A 26 14.69 -2.15 -8.38
C TYR A 26 14.04 -1.91 -7.01
N TRP A 27 14.70 -2.34 -5.94
CA TRP A 27 14.31 -2.04 -4.57
C TRP A 27 15.54 -1.75 -3.72
N SER A 28 15.39 -0.87 -2.74
CA SER A 28 16.44 -0.67 -1.75
C SER A 28 16.15 -1.54 -0.54
N GLU A 29 17.17 -2.25 -0.08
CA GLU A 29 17.06 -3.20 1.03
C GLU A 29 17.85 -2.67 2.23
N VAL A 30 17.21 -2.71 3.39
CA VAL A 30 17.89 -2.51 4.67
C VAL A 30 18.05 -3.87 5.32
N SER A 31 19.30 -4.37 5.38
CA SER A 31 19.64 -5.58 6.10
C SER A 31 20.23 -5.23 7.47
N THR A 32 19.87 -6.01 8.49
CA THR A 32 20.54 -5.89 9.79
C THR A 32 21.79 -6.75 9.82
N PRO A 33 22.85 -6.36 10.56
CA PRO A 33 24.08 -7.16 10.67
C PRO A 33 23.86 -8.59 11.17
N GLU A 34 22.79 -8.82 11.93
CA GLU A 34 22.42 -10.11 12.48
C GLU A 34 21.64 -11.01 11.49
N GLY A 35 21.50 -10.58 10.23
CA GLY A 35 20.75 -11.32 9.22
C GLY A 35 19.24 -11.30 9.46
N GLY A 36 18.73 -10.29 10.15
CA GLY A 36 17.31 -10.08 10.37
C GLY A 36 16.54 -9.77 9.09
N MET A 37 15.24 -9.62 9.23
CA MET A 37 14.32 -9.39 8.12
C MET A 37 14.71 -8.15 7.32
N SER A 38 15.02 -8.35 6.05
CA SER A 38 15.22 -7.30 5.09
C SER A 38 13.91 -6.56 4.86
N THR A 39 13.93 -5.24 5.00
CA THR A 39 12.79 -4.38 4.69
C THR A 39 13.16 -3.40 3.60
N SER A 40 12.25 -3.16 2.68
CA SER A 40 12.37 -2.10 1.69
C SER A 40 11.14 -1.22 1.74
N ASP A 41 11.36 0.08 1.74
CA ASP A 41 10.28 1.07 1.69
C ASP A 41 10.12 1.70 0.31
N VAL A 42 11.05 1.43 -0.61
CA VAL A 42 11.06 2.00 -1.97
C VAL A 42 11.20 0.88 -3.02
N PHE A 43 10.31 0.89 -3.99
CA PHE A 43 10.36 0.07 -5.19
C PHE A 43 10.25 0.99 -6.42
N TYR A 44 10.96 0.64 -7.48
CA TYR A 44 10.88 1.32 -8.76
C TYR A 44 10.90 0.28 -9.87
N ASN A 45 9.83 0.20 -10.65
CA ASN A 45 9.72 -0.85 -11.66
C ASN A 45 10.12 -0.41 -13.07
N GLU A 46 10.25 -1.35 -13.97
CA GLU A 46 10.69 -1.14 -15.37
C GLU A 46 9.72 -0.28 -16.21
N ARG A 47 8.51 0.01 -15.69
CA ARG A 47 7.55 0.93 -16.30
C ARG A 47 7.66 2.35 -15.76
N GLY A 48 8.61 2.63 -14.89
CA GLY A 48 8.80 3.93 -14.29
C GLY A 48 7.88 4.22 -13.10
N VAL A 49 7.18 3.21 -12.57
CA VAL A 49 6.33 3.38 -11.38
C VAL A 49 7.17 3.27 -10.12
N CYS A 50 7.12 4.33 -9.32
CA CYS A 50 7.73 4.41 -8.00
C CYS A 50 6.68 4.11 -6.92
N ILE A 51 7.01 3.23 -5.97
CA ILE A 51 6.15 2.90 -4.83
C ILE A 51 6.97 3.10 -3.56
N VAL A 52 6.48 3.97 -2.68
CA VAL A 52 7.07 4.22 -1.36
C VAL A 52 6.03 4.03 -0.26
N SER A 53 6.45 3.75 0.96
CA SER A 53 5.51 3.60 2.07
C SER A 53 6.09 3.99 3.42
N ASN A 54 5.22 4.48 4.30
CA ASN A 54 5.54 4.78 5.70
C ASN A 54 4.53 4.12 6.64
N SER A 55 5.00 3.59 7.77
CA SER A 55 4.11 3.10 8.83
C SER A 55 3.31 4.25 9.43
N CYS A 56 2.01 4.04 9.66
CA CYS A 56 1.15 4.99 10.36
C CYS A 56 1.12 4.64 11.86
N MET A 57 2.09 5.18 12.60
CA MET A 57 2.30 4.87 14.03
C MET A 57 1.16 5.37 14.95
N GLN A 58 0.33 6.29 14.46
CA GLN A 58 -0.82 6.81 15.21
C GLN A 58 -2.12 6.05 14.94
N SER A 59 -2.04 4.91 14.28
CA SER A 59 -3.20 4.04 14.14
C SER A 59 -3.68 3.60 15.52
N ARG A 60 -4.99 3.66 15.76
CA ARG A 60 -5.64 3.19 16.99
C ARG A 60 -5.79 1.67 17.05
N GLU A 61 -5.28 0.96 16.09
CA GLU A 61 -5.29 -0.50 16.06
C GLU A 61 -4.27 -1.06 17.07
N ASP A 62 -4.60 -2.16 17.70
CA ASP A 62 -3.80 -2.77 18.76
C ASP A 62 -2.51 -3.46 18.27
N GLY A 63 -2.30 -3.50 16.96
CA GLY A 63 -1.14 -4.15 16.36
C GLY A 63 -1.17 -5.68 16.40
N SER A 64 -2.24 -6.30 16.90
CA SER A 64 -2.38 -7.78 16.94
C SER A 64 -2.37 -8.42 15.54
N GLY A 65 -2.53 -7.59 14.50
CA GLY A 65 -2.63 -8.02 13.13
C GLY A 65 -4.00 -8.63 12.80
N GLN A 66 -4.30 -8.71 11.52
CA GLN A 66 -5.49 -9.39 11.01
C GLN A 66 -5.07 -10.68 10.32
N PRO A 67 -5.42 -11.87 10.83
CA PRO A 67 -5.12 -13.12 10.18
C PRO A 67 -5.64 -13.15 8.74
N GLY A 68 -4.82 -13.67 7.81
CA GLY A 68 -5.18 -13.78 6.40
C GLY A 68 -5.10 -12.49 5.58
N GLY A 69 -4.66 -11.38 6.18
CA GLY A 69 -4.45 -10.10 5.48
C GLY A 69 -3.10 -10.03 4.75
N ILE A 70 -2.91 -8.95 3.99
CA ILE A 70 -1.64 -8.64 3.33
C ILE A 70 -0.79 -7.77 4.24
N SER A 71 0.53 -7.94 4.22
CA SER A 71 1.49 -7.10 4.92
C SER A 71 2.53 -6.49 3.96
N TYR A 72 3.81 -6.65 4.24
CA TYR A 72 4.91 -6.05 3.48
C TYR A 72 4.93 -6.42 1.99
N ASN A 73 4.42 -7.58 1.63
CA ASN A 73 4.34 -8.04 0.24
C ASN A 73 3.41 -7.20 -0.65
N LEU A 74 2.55 -6.34 -0.08
CA LEU A 74 1.69 -5.45 -0.85
C LEU A 74 2.47 -4.55 -1.81
N ARG A 75 3.57 -3.93 -1.35
CA ARG A 75 4.44 -3.09 -2.20
C ARG A 75 5.03 -3.84 -3.38
N ARG A 76 5.54 -5.04 -3.09
CA ARG A 76 6.13 -5.90 -4.09
C ARG A 76 5.08 -6.35 -5.10
N ALA A 77 3.88 -6.75 -4.65
CA ALA A 77 2.80 -7.14 -5.54
C ALA A 77 2.43 -6.02 -6.51
N VAL A 78 2.43 -4.76 -6.05
CA VAL A 78 2.21 -3.60 -6.91
C VAL A 78 3.38 -3.37 -7.87
N ALA A 79 4.63 -3.42 -7.39
CA ALA A 79 5.81 -3.24 -8.22
C ALA A 79 5.90 -4.27 -9.36
N GLU A 80 5.53 -5.51 -9.09
CA GLU A 80 5.52 -6.60 -10.07
C GLU A 80 4.41 -6.50 -11.13
N ARG A 81 3.41 -5.62 -10.96
CA ARG A 81 2.17 -5.62 -11.77
C ARG A 81 1.86 -4.29 -12.42
N ALA A 82 2.08 -3.18 -11.72
CA ALA A 82 1.60 -1.87 -12.12
C ALA A 82 2.32 -1.34 -13.35
N VAL A 83 1.56 -0.95 -14.37
CA VAL A 83 2.09 -0.35 -15.61
C VAL A 83 2.07 1.17 -15.61
N SER A 84 1.37 1.79 -14.63
CA SER A 84 1.31 3.24 -14.38
C SER A 84 1.02 3.51 -12.91
N ALA A 85 1.15 4.77 -12.46
CA ALA A 85 0.76 5.16 -11.10
C ALA A 85 -0.74 4.95 -10.85
N ARG A 86 -1.58 5.20 -11.83
CA ARG A 86 -3.03 4.95 -11.78
C ARG A 86 -3.35 3.47 -11.65
N ASP A 87 -2.68 2.63 -12.40
CA ASP A 87 -2.81 1.19 -12.28
C ASP A 87 -2.34 0.70 -10.89
N ALA A 88 -1.24 1.25 -10.38
CA ALA A 88 -0.72 0.94 -9.06
C ALA A 88 -1.71 1.24 -7.93
N ILE A 89 -2.38 2.41 -7.95
CA ILE A 89 -3.37 2.75 -6.93
C ILE A 89 -4.59 1.82 -6.98
N HIS A 90 -5.05 1.44 -8.18
CA HIS A 90 -6.15 0.49 -8.33
C HIS A 90 -5.78 -0.91 -7.85
N ILE A 91 -4.57 -1.40 -8.15
CA ILE A 91 -4.05 -2.67 -7.64
C ILE A 91 -3.98 -2.66 -6.10
N LEU A 92 -3.50 -1.54 -5.49
CA LEU A 92 -3.47 -1.39 -4.04
C LEU A 92 -4.86 -1.55 -3.43
N MET A 93 -5.85 -0.82 -3.96
CA MET A 93 -7.23 -0.88 -3.49
C MET A 93 -7.82 -2.28 -3.65
N GLU A 94 -7.69 -2.89 -4.83
CA GLU A 94 -8.19 -4.24 -5.10
C GLU A 94 -7.62 -5.28 -4.13
N LEU A 95 -6.30 -5.24 -3.91
CA LEU A 95 -5.63 -6.18 -3.01
C LEU A 95 -6.09 -6.00 -1.56
N VAL A 96 -6.28 -4.75 -1.10
CA VAL A 96 -6.80 -4.45 0.24
C VAL A 96 -8.26 -4.86 0.36
N ASP A 97 -9.09 -4.60 -0.63
CA ASP A 97 -10.50 -5.02 -0.64
C ASP A 97 -10.65 -6.54 -0.57
N ARG A 98 -9.77 -7.26 -1.26
CA ARG A 98 -9.84 -8.71 -1.32
C ARG A 98 -9.37 -9.40 -0.05
N TRP A 99 -8.21 -9.00 0.50
CA TRP A 99 -7.59 -9.70 1.64
C TRP A 99 -7.55 -8.90 2.93
N GLY A 100 -7.67 -7.58 2.86
CA GLY A 100 -7.44 -6.69 3.99
C GLY A 100 -5.95 -6.49 4.30
N TYR A 101 -5.63 -5.43 5.02
CA TYR A 101 -4.30 -5.10 5.48
C TYR A 101 -4.08 -5.63 6.90
N ALA A 102 -3.08 -6.47 7.10
CA ALA A 102 -2.85 -7.15 8.39
C ALA A 102 -2.26 -6.24 9.47
N PRO A 103 -1.23 -5.39 9.20
CA PRO A 103 -0.67 -4.50 10.21
C PRO A 103 -1.64 -3.38 10.62
N SER A 104 -1.27 -2.62 11.64
CA SER A 104 -2.11 -1.55 12.21
C SER A 104 -2.43 -0.43 11.23
N GLY A 105 -1.48 -0.04 10.37
CA GLY A 105 -1.73 0.96 9.34
C GLY A 105 -0.48 1.37 8.59
N ARG A 106 -0.68 1.87 7.37
CA ARG A 106 0.39 2.32 6.50
C ARG A 106 -0.12 3.32 5.46
N ALA A 107 0.74 4.27 5.10
CA ALA A 107 0.55 5.11 3.94
C ALA A 107 1.45 4.65 2.81
N TYR A 108 0.93 4.69 1.57
CA TYR A 108 1.68 4.46 0.35
C TYR A 108 1.56 5.67 -0.56
N THR A 109 2.64 6.01 -1.24
CA THR A 109 2.61 6.91 -2.40
C THR A 109 3.08 6.12 -3.61
N VAL A 110 2.33 6.24 -4.70
CA VAL A 110 2.68 5.71 -6.00
C VAL A 110 2.76 6.85 -6.99
N ALA A 111 3.78 6.85 -7.83
CA ALA A 111 4.01 7.91 -8.81
C ALA A 111 4.66 7.35 -10.07
N ASP A 112 4.40 7.99 -11.19
CA ASP A 112 5.13 7.85 -12.44
C ASP A 112 5.51 9.24 -12.99
N ALA A 113 5.77 9.37 -14.28
CA ALA A 113 6.15 10.64 -14.90
C ALA A 113 4.96 11.62 -15.04
N ASP A 114 3.74 11.13 -14.97
CA ASP A 114 2.53 11.89 -15.34
C ASP A 114 1.67 12.23 -14.11
N GLU A 115 1.61 11.35 -13.11
CA GLU A 115 0.73 11.55 -11.96
C GLU A 115 1.23 10.84 -10.69
N ALA A 116 0.68 11.25 -9.55
CA ALA A 116 0.95 10.65 -8.25
C ALA A 116 -0.32 10.47 -7.43
N PHE A 117 -0.33 9.43 -6.60
CA PHE A 117 -1.42 9.11 -5.68
C PHE A 117 -0.88 8.80 -4.29
N MET A 118 -1.67 9.13 -3.26
CA MET A 118 -1.46 8.65 -1.91
C MET A 118 -2.65 7.79 -1.48
N ILE A 119 -2.37 6.65 -0.84
CA ILE A 119 -3.38 5.86 -0.14
C ILE A 119 -2.96 5.67 1.32
N GLN A 120 -3.88 5.89 2.24
CA GLN A 120 -3.73 5.64 3.66
C GLN A 120 -4.63 4.48 4.05
N ILE A 121 -4.03 3.43 4.57
CA ILE A 121 -4.67 2.15 4.86
C ILE A 121 -4.64 1.92 6.37
N ALA A 122 -5.80 1.68 6.97
CA ALA A 122 -5.93 1.16 8.32
C ALA A 122 -6.02 -0.38 8.29
N GLN A 123 -5.95 -1.00 9.46
CA GLN A 123 -6.09 -2.45 9.58
C GLN A 123 -7.42 -2.93 8.98
N GLY A 124 -7.40 -4.07 8.30
CA GLY A 124 -8.56 -4.61 7.59
C GLY A 124 -8.71 -4.02 6.19
N ARG A 125 -9.95 -3.81 5.75
CA ARG A 125 -10.29 -3.32 4.41
C ARG A 125 -10.66 -1.84 4.42
N ARG A 126 -9.87 -1.05 5.13
CA ARG A 126 -10.17 0.37 5.35
C ARG A 126 -9.08 1.23 4.76
N TYR A 127 -9.45 2.07 3.81
CA TYR A 127 -8.50 2.99 3.17
C TYR A 127 -9.19 4.25 2.66
N VAL A 128 -8.38 5.28 2.48
CA VAL A 128 -8.69 6.46 1.69
C VAL A 128 -7.53 6.71 0.73
N ALA A 129 -7.83 6.98 -0.51
CA ALA A 129 -6.86 7.30 -1.55
C ALA A 129 -7.21 8.63 -2.23
N VAL A 130 -6.19 9.38 -2.61
CA VAL A 130 -6.33 10.67 -3.29
C VAL A 130 -5.32 10.79 -4.42
N ARG A 131 -5.70 11.47 -5.51
CA ARG A 131 -4.75 11.95 -6.51
C ARG A 131 -4.05 13.20 -5.98
N VAL A 132 -2.74 13.28 -6.11
CA VAL A 132 -1.96 14.48 -5.76
C VAL A 132 -2.17 15.51 -6.86
N PRO A 133 -2.62 16.76 -6.55
CA PRO A 133 -2.72 17.81 -7.54
C PRO A 133 -1.36 18.17 -8.17
N ASP A 134 -1.34 18.54 -9.45
CA ASP A 134 -0.10 18.75 -10.20
C ASP A 134 0.70 19.98 -9.72
N ASP A 135 0.06 20.91 -9.03
CA ASP A 135 0.64 22.14 -8.46
C ASP A 135 0.94 22.04 -6.97
N CYS A 136 0.82 20.84 -6.39
CA CYS A 136 0.98 20.62 -4.96
C CYS A 136 2.18 19.74 -4.62
N VAL A 137 2.67 19.90 -3.39
CA VAL A 137 3.62 18.99 -2.74
C VAL A 137 2.89 18.23 -1.65
N LEU A 138 2.97 16.91 -1.69
CA LEU A 138 2.41 16.04 -0.68
C LEU A 138 3.53 15.48 0.20
N ILE A 139 3.38 15.61 1.51
CA ILE A 139 4.30 15.04 2.50
C ILE A 139 3.62 13.84 3.16
N MET A 140 4.31 12.70 3.16
CA MET A 140 3.84 11.45 3.76
C MET A 140 4.66 11.14 5.04
N PRO A 141 4.26 11.64 6.21
CA PRO A 141 4.89 11.30 7.49
C PRO A 141 4.42 9.92 8.00
N ASN A 142 4.93 9.51 9.17
CA ASN A 142 4.50 8.28 9.82
C ASN A 142 3.15 8.40 10.57
N HIS A 143 2.19 9.08 9.98
CA HIS A 143 0.81 9.20 10.48
C HIS A 143 -0.16 9.54 9.34
N TYR A 144 -1.46 9.41 9.59
CA TYR A 144 -2.49 9.78 8.63
C TYR A 144 -2.58 11.29 8.45
N THR A 145 -2.66 11.75 7.22
CA THR A 145 -2.69 13.19 6.85
C THR A 145 -3.87 13.57 5.96
N ILE A 146 -4.60 12.59 5.41
CA ILE A 146 -5.80 12.86 4.63
C ILE A 146 -6.97 13.03 5.62
N HIS A 147 -7.29 14.30 5.95
CA HIS A 147 -8.37 14.63 6.87
C HIS A 147 -9.70 14.86 6.15
N ASP A 148 -9.65 15.41 4.94
CA ASP A 148 -10.81 15.67 4.10
C ASP A 148 -10.50 15.20 2.66
N PRO A 149 -10.90 13.98 2.30
CA PRO A 149 -10.67 13.49 0.95
C PRO A 149 -11.46 14.27 -0.12
N ALA A 150 -12.59 14.88 0.23
CA ALA A 150 -13.39 15.67 -0.70
C ALA A 150 -12.73 17.01 -1.10
N ALA A 151 -11.63 17.40 -0.42
CA ALA A 151 -10.81 18.54 -0.84
C ALA A 151 -9.92 18.24 -2.07
N PHE A 152 -9.86 16.98 -2.50
CA PHE A 152 -9.12 16.56 -3.69
C PHE A 152 -10.07 16.34 -4.86
N ASP A 153 -9.65 16.67 -6.08
CA ASP A 153 -10.46 16.52 -7.29
C ASP A 153 -10.80 15.05 -7.58
N GLU A 154 -9.93 14.14 -7.16
CA GLU A 154 -10.10 12.71 -7.37
C GLU A 154 -9.72 11.95 -6.09
N PHE A 155 -10.69 11.20 -5.54
CA PHE A 155 -10.46 10.38 -4.35
C PHE A 155 -11.32 9.11 -4.35
N TRP A 156 -10.85 8.12 -3.58
CA TRP A 156 -11.57 6.87 -3.31
C TRP A 156 -11.54 6.59 -1.81
N MET A 157 -12.56 5.93 -1.36
CA MET A 157 -12.67 5.52 0.06
C MET A 157 -13.38 4.18 0.13
N SER A 158 -12.87 3.29 0.98
CA SER A 158 -13.54 2.01 1.24
C SER A 158 -14.90 2.20 1.89
N ASP A 159 -15.83 1.29 1.59
CA ASP A 159 -17.18 1.32 2.13
C ASP A 159 -17.19 1.34 3.66
N GLY A 160 -18.02 2.21 4.23
CA GLY A 160 -18.22 2.32 5.66
C GLY A 160 -17.12 3.04 6.45
N LEU A 161 -16.00 3.46 5.82
CA LEU A 161 -14.89 4.10 6.53
C LEU A 161 -15.34 5.36 7.26
N ALA A 162 -16.08 6.26 6.60
CA ALA A 162 -16.55 7.50 7.22
C ALA A 162 -17.44 7.25 8.44
N GLY A 163 -18.38 6.30 8.35
CA GLY A 163 -19.24 5.92 9.46
C GLY A 163 -18.48 5.29 10.63
N GLU A 164 -17.42 4.53 10.35
CA GLU A 164 -16.57 3.97 11.40
C GLU A 164 -15.68 5.02 12.05
N ALA A 165 -15.13 5.96 11.29
CA ALA A 165 -14.35 7.07 11.82
C ALA A 165 -15.17 7.90 12.81
N VAL A 166 -16.43 8.22 12.47
CA VAL A 166 -17.34 8.93 13.35
C VAL A 166 -17.64 8.14 14.64
N ARG A 167 -17.83 6.82 14.55
CA ARG A 167 -18.09 5.97 15.75
C ARG A 167 -16.88 5.87 16.68
N ARG A 168 -15.66 6.01 16.15
CA ARG A 168 -14.42 5.91 16.94
C ARG A 168 -13.96 7.24 17.53
N GLY A 169 -14.54 8.37 17.13
CA GLY A 169 -14.21 9.74 17.55
C GLY A 169 -12.99 10.28 16.87
#